data_fda12af85716394c6f2aeb70f03b64c9
#
_entry.id   fda12af85716394c6f2aeb70f03b64c9
#
_cell.length_a   1.000
_cell.length_b   1.000
_cell.length_c   1.000
_cell.angle_alpha   90.00
_cell.angle_beta   90.00
_cell.angle_gamma   90.00
#
_symmetry.space_group_name_H-M   'P 1'
#
loop_
_entity.id
_entity.type
_entity.pdbx_description
1 polymer ?
#
loop_
_entity_poly.entity_id
_entity_poly.type
_entity_poly.pdbx_seq_one_letter_code
_entity_poly.pdbx_strand_id
1 'polypeptide(L)'
;MPRWAVVAAVRRAIAAKRQAILGGHATDVEVTVESVAREAAALTRPSLRRVINATGVVLHTNLGRAPLGDEAARRAAELACGYSNLEYDVGERARGSRHDHLKELLTELTGASASLVVNNNAAAVLVALAGFAAGREVVVSRGELVEIGG
;
A
#
# COMPACT_ATOMS: atom_id res chain seq x y z
N MET A 1 19.54 14.56 -0.72
CA MET A 1 19.21 13.56 -1.77
C MET A 1 20.07 12.32 -1.56
N PRO A 2 19.54 11.10 -1.74
CA PRO A 2 20.33 9.89 -1.60
C PRO A 2 21.37 9.77 -2.74
N ARG A 3 22.56 9.25 -2.39
CA ARG A 3 23.71 9.16 -3.31
C ARG A 3 23.37 8.41 -4.60
N TRP A 4 22.58 7.32 -4.51
CA TRP A 4 22.21 6.54 -5.68
C TRP A 4 21.44 7.36 -6.73
N ALA A 5 20.53 8.25 -6.29
CA ALA A 5 19.74 9.09 -7.19
C ALA A 5 20.61 10.12 -7.92
N VAL A 6 21.57 10.72 -7.22
CA VAL A 6 22.53 11.65 -7.83
C VAL A 6 23.39 10.93 -8.86
N VAL A 7 23.93 9.74 -8.54
CA VAL A 7 24.74 8.95 -9.47
C VAL A 7 23.91 8.51 -10.69
N ALA A 8 22.67 8.10 -10.50
CA ALA A 8 21.80 7.74 -11.61
C ALA A 8 21.48 8.94 -12.51
N ALA A 9 21.17 10.10 -11.93
CA ALA A 9 20.91 11.33 -12.68
C ALA A 9 22.14 11.78 -13.50
N VAL A 10 23.32 11.76 -12.91
CA VAL A 10 24.57 12.08 -13.62
C VAL A 10 24.81 11.11 -14.80
N ARG A 11 24.65 9.79 -14.57
CA ARG A 11 24.81 8.80 -15.64
C ARG A 11 23.81 9.02 -16.78
N ARG A 12 22.55 9.32 -16.47
CA ARG A 12 21.52 9.65 -17.49
C ARG A 12 21.87 10.89 -18.26
N ALA A 13 22.28 11.97 -17.59
CA ALA A 13 22.69 13.23 -18.22
C ALA A 13 23.88 13.03 -19.17
N ILE A 14 24.91 12.30 -18.73
CA ILE A 14 26.07 11.96 -19.59
C ILE A 14 25.63 11.11 -20.79
N ALA A 15 24.78 10.11 -20.58
CA ALA A 15 24.28 9.27 -21.68
C ALA A 15 23.47 10.09 -22.69
N ALA A 16 22.58 10.97 -22.23
CA ALA A 16 21.82 11.86 -23.09
C ALA A 16 22.71 12.80 -23.89
N LYS A 17 23.71 13.42 -23.23
CA LYS A 17 24.70 14.27 -23.91
C LYS A 17 25.48 13.50 -24.98
N ARG A 18 25.92 12.28 -24.65
CA ARG A 18 26.64 11.40 -25.60
C ARG A 18 25.80 11.08 -26.82
N GLN A 19 24.52 10.75 -26.63
CA GLN A 19 23.59 10.48 -27.74
C GLN A 19 23.37 11.73 -28.61
N ALA A 20 23.21 12.89 -27.98
CA ALA A 20 23.07 14.16 -28.70
C ALA A 20 24.30 14.48 -29.58
N ILE A 21 25.51 14.25 -29.04
CA ILE A 21 26.74 14.43 -29.78
C ILE A 21 26.80 13.48 -31.00
N LEU A 22 26.50 12.20 -30.82
CA LEU A 22 26.49 11.20 -31.87
C LEU A 22 25.42 11.46 -32.93
N GLY A 23 24.27 12.09 -32.53
CA GLY A 23 23.19 12.48 -33.43
C GLY A 23 23.41 13.82 -34.15
N GLY A 24 24.51 14.52 -33.91
CA GLY A 24 24.79 15.83 -34.49
C GLY A 24 24.09 17.01 -33.77
N HIS A 25 23.51 16.78 -32.61
CA HIS A 25 22.72 17.75 -31.81
C HIS A 25 23.39 18.08 -30.46
N ALA A 26 24.72 18.21 -30.46
CA ALA A 26 25.52 18.38 -29.23
C ALA A 26 25.15 19.60 -28.39
N THR A 27 24.58 20.63 -28.99
CA THR A 27 24.16 21.88 -28.31
C THR A 27 22.81 21.76 -27.62
N ASP A 28 21.96 20.78 -27.98
CA ASP A 28 20.57 20.69 -27.52
C ASP A 28 20.46 20.10 -26.10
N VAL A 29 21.53 19.51 -25.59
CA VAL A 29 21.58 18.91 -24.25
C VAL A 29 22.69 19.53 -23.44
N GLU A 30 22.32 20.35 -22.46
CA GLU A 30 23.24 20.91 -21.48
C GLU A 30 23.21 20.11 -20.19
N VAL A 31 24.41 19.75 -19.69
CA VAL A 31 24.57 19.05 -18.41
C VAL A 31 25.02 20.07 -17.36
N THR A 32 24.07 20.54 -16.57
CA THR A 32 24.30 21.48 -15.48
C THR A 32 24.03 20.81 -14.13
N VAL A 33 24.52 21.43 -13.05
CA VAL A 33 24.22 20.98 -11.68
C VAL A 33 22.72 21.03 -11.43
N GLU A 34 22.03 22.05 -11.93
CA GLU A 34 20.59 22.23 -11.79
C GLU A 34 19.80 21.17 -12.53
N SER A 35 20.23 20.79 -13.76
CA SER A 35 19.55 19.74 -14.51
C SER A 35 19.71 18.37 -13.84
N VAL A 36 20.89 18.05 -13.34
CA VAL A 36 21.18 16.82 -12.58
C VAL A 36 20.41 16.81 -11.26
N ALA A 37 20.34 17.93 -10.55
CA ALA A 37 19.61 18.03 -9.29
C ALA A 37 18.09 17.81 -9.50
N ARG A 38 17.50 18.37 -10.55
CA ARG A 38 16.08 18.14 -10.92
C ARG A 38 15.81 16.68 -11.24
N GLU A 39 16.67 16.06 -12.03
CA GLU A 39 16.55 14.64 -12.38
C GLU A 39 16.68 13.73 -11.13
N ALA A 40 17.66 14.01 -10.26
CA ALA A 40 17.82 13.28 -9.02
C ALA A 40 16.62 13.43 -8.07
N ALA A 41 16.03 14.63 -7.99
CA ALA A 41 14.80 14.88 -7.24
C ALA A 41 13.61 14.12 -7.85
N ALA A 42 13.52 14.05 -9.19
CA ALA A 42 12.47 13.29 -9.87
C ALA A 42 12.55 11.78 -9.58
N LEU A 43 13.77 11.22 -9.53
CA LEU A 43 14.01 9.82 -9.20
C LEU A 43 13.62 9.44 -7.77
N THR A 44 13.63 10.40 -6.85
CA THR A 44 13.27 10.18 -5.44
C THR A 44 11.83 10.57 -5.11
N ARG A 45 11.11 11.16 -6.07
CA ARG A 45 9.73 11.57 -5.86
C ARG A 45 8.84 10.33 -5.74
N PRO A 46 8.02 10.21 -4.67
CA PRO A 46 7.03 9.14 -4.58
C PRO A 46 6.06 9.16 -5.77
N SER A 47 5.81 7.99 -6.35
CA SER A 47 4.82 7.84 -7.44
C SER A 47 3.39 8.04 -6.94
N LEU A 48 3.10 7.57 -5.72
CA LEU A 48 1.81 7.77 -5.07
C LEU A 48 1.68 9.21 -4.58
N ARG A 49 0.57 9.84 -4.94
CA ARG A 49 0.23 11.21 -4.54
C ARG A 49 -1.26 11.35 -4.29
N ARG A 50 -1.63 12.30 -3.47
CA ARG A 50 -3.02 12.65 -3.25
C ARG A 50 -3.64 13.18 -4.55
N VAL A 51 -4.87 12.74 -4.84
CA VAL A 51 -5.66 13.20 -5.98
C VAL A 51 -7.06 13.58 -5.49
N ILE A 52 -7.76 14.37 -6.30
CA ILE A 52 -9.17 14.73 -6.06
C ILE A 52 -10.03 13.71 -6.81
N ASN A 53 -10.91 13.03 -6.08
CA ASN A 53 -11.90 12.16 -6.70
C ASN A 53 -13.12 12.99 -7.13
N ALA A 54 -13.25 13.24 -8.42
CA ALA A 54 -14.38 13.95 -9.04
C ALA A 54 -15.24 13.02 -9.91
N THR A 55 -15.16 11.69 -9.68
CA THR A 55 -15.84 10.69 -10.52
C THR A 55 -17.30 10.44 -10.11
N GLY A 56 -17.71 10.87 -8.93
CA GLY A 56 -19.01 10.51 -8.33
C GLY A 56 -19.04 9.09 -7.71
N VAL A 57 -17.98 8.29 -7.85
CA VAL A 57 -17.86 6.95 -7.26
C VAL A 57 -17.05 7.03 -5.99
N VAL A 58 -17.69 6.87 -4.83
CA VAL A 58 -17.05 7.01 -3.52
C VAL A 58 -15.97 5.94 -3.30
N LEU A 59 -16.28 4.68 -3.61
CA LEU A 59 -15.36 3.54 -3.48
C LEU A 59 -14.67 3.22 -4.81
N HIS A 60 -13.95 4.19 -5.35
CA HIS A 60 -13.31 4.03 -6.65
C HIS A 60 -12.05 3.15 -6.56
N THR A 61 -12.06 2.00 -7.25
CA THR A 61 -11.00 0.99 -7.18
C THR A 61 -9.62 1.53 -7.57
N ASN A 62 -9.53 2.38 -8.59
CA ASN A 62 -8.27 2.94 -9.09
C ASN A 62 -7.77 4.12 -8.23
N LEU A 63 -8.60 4.65 -7.32
CA LEU A 63 -8.28 5.79 -6.47
C LEU A 63 -8.08 5.40 -5.00
N GLY A 64 -7.79 4.12 -4.73
CA GLY A 64 -7.48 3.62 -3.39
C GLY A 64 -8.70 3.25 -2.56
N ARG A 65 -9.90 3.20 -3.16
CA ARG A 65 -11.18 2.89 -2.49
C ARG A 65 -11.52 3.92 -1.41
N ALA A 66 -11.91 3.48 -0.20
CA ALA A 66 -12.25 4.39 0.89
C ALA A 66 -11.01 4.98 1.56
N PRO A 67 -10.91 6.32 1.68
CA PRO A 67 -9.91 6.92 2.55
C PRO A 67 -10.17 6.58 4.01
N LEU A 68 -9.10 6.49 4.80
CA LEU A 68 -9.21 6.42 6.25
C LEU A 68 -9.64 7.79 6.81
N GLY A 69 -10.40 7.79 7.90
CA GLY A 69 -10.62 9.01 8.68
C GLY A 69 -9.30 9.53 9.27
N ASP A 70 -9.20 10.85 9.43
CA ASP A 70 -7.96 11.50 9.88
C ASP A 70 -7.42 10.94 11.20
N GLU A 71 -8.29 10.65 12.15
CA GLU A 71 -7.92 10.06 13.45
C GLU A 71 -7.33 8.66 13.29
N ALA A 72 -7.95 7.78 12.48
CA ALA A 72 -7.46 6.44 12.21
C ALA A 72 -6.11 6.47 11.47
N ALA A 73 -5.97 7.35 10.49
CA ALA A 73 -4.73 7.53 9.74
C ALA A 73 -3.59 8.02 10.64
N ARG A 74 -3.86 9.02 11.51
CA ARG A 74 -2.91 9.53 12.50
C ARG A 74 -2.47 8.44 13.47
N ARG A 75 -3.43 7.69 14.02
CA ARG A 75 -3.14 6.61 14.97
C ARG A 75 -2.32 5.49 14.34
N ALA A 76 -2.62 5.11 13.09
CA ALA A 76 -1.83 4.13 12.36
C ALA A 76 -0.38 4.60 12.15
N ALA A 77 -0.18 5.87 11.79
CA ALA A 77 1.15 6.45 11.61
C ALA A 77 1.94 6.49 12.93
N GLU A 78 1.31 6.87 14.04
CA GLU A 78 1.93 6.86 15.39
C GLU A 78 2.43 5.46 15.76
N LEU A 79 1.58 4.44 15.58
CA LEU A 79 1.95 3.05 15.88
C LEU A 79 3.04 2.53 14.97
N ALA A 80 3.05 2.93 13.70
CA ALA A 80 4.06 2.51 12.73
C ALA A 80 5.45 3.15 12.97
N CYS A 81 5.52 4.25 13.73
CA CYS A 81 6.78 4.94 14.04
C CYS A 81 7.56 4.34 15.21
N GLY A 82 7.02 3.35 15.92
CA GLY A 82 7.63 2.78 17.11
C GLY A 82 7.36 1.30 17.30
N TYR A 83 7.90 0.76 18.38
CA TYR A 83 7.53 -0.57 18.84
C TYR A 83 6.13 -0.56 19.44
N SER A 84 5.39 -1.64 19.24
CA SER A 84 4.05 -1.80 19.80
C SER A 84 3.90 -3.17 20.49
N ASN A 85 2.89 -3.29 21.31
CA ASN A 85 2.56 -4.53 22.01
C ASN A 85 1.70 -5.50 21.16
N LEU A 86 1.89 -5.53 19.85
CA LEU A 86 1.04 -6.28 18.90
C LEU A 86 0.84 -7.75 19.29
N GLU A 87 1.89 -8.40 19.78
CA GLU A 87 1.84 -9.79 20.28
C GLU A 87 2.43 -9.89 21.71
N TYR A 88 2.25 -8.85 22.51
CA TYR A 88 2.76 -8.83 23.88
C TYR A 88 1.69 -8.31 24.85
N ASP A 89 1.34 -9.10 25.82
CA ASP A 89 0.50 -8.69 26.93
C ASP A 89 1.34 -7.93 27.96
N VAL A 90 1.08 -6.64 28.10
CA VAL A 90 1.83 -5.78 29.02
C VAL A 90 1.47 -6.06 30.47
N GLY A 91 0.23 -6.46 30.76
CA GLY A 91 -0.24 -6.81 32.10
C GLY A 91 0.38 -8.09 32.62
N GLU A 92 0.29 -9.13 31.84
CA GLU A 92 0.82 -10.45 32.17
C GLU A 92 2.33 -10.58 31.88
N ARG A 93 2.94 -9.58 31.23
CA ARG A 93 4.37 -9.58 30.80
C ARG A 93 4.75 -10.82 30.01
N ALA A 94 3.85 -11.29 29.16
CA ALA A 94 3.98 -12.52 28.40
C ALA A 94 3.61 -12.31 26.94
N ARG A 95 3.84 -13.34 26.11
CA ARG A 95 3.39 -13.34 24.72
C ARG A 95 1.85 -13.34 24.67
N GLY A 96 1.28 -12.34 24.01
CA GLY A 96 -0.15 -12.22 23.71
C GLY A 96 -0.49 -12.62 22.27
N SER A 97 -1.76 -12.47 21.91
CA SER A 97 -2.27 -12.68 20.56
C SER A 97 -2.65 -11.36 19.93
N ARG A 98 -2.23 -11.13 18.68
CA ARG A 98 -2.66 -9.96 17.90
C ARG A 98 -4.18 -9.87 17.70
N HIS A 99 -4.88 -10.98 17.79
CA HIS A 99 -6.33 -11.04 17.64
C HIS A 99 -7.07 -10.44 18.84
N ASP A 100 -6.46 -10.46 20.02
CA ASP A 100 -7.09 -9.97 21.25
C ASP A 100 -7.38 -8.46 21.22
N HIS A 101 -6.56 -7.68 20.49
CA HIS A 101 -6.76 -6.24 20.33
C HIS A 101 -8.09 -5.84 19.66
N LEU A 102 -8.70 -6.72 18.88
CA LEU A 102 -9.92 -6.42 18.12
C LEU A 102 -11.10 -7.32 18.50
N LYS A 103 -10.87 -8.36 19.29
CA LYS A 103 -11.87 -9.37 19.62
C LYS A 103 -13.11 -8.77 20.26
N GLU A 104 -12.94 -8.03 21.34
CA GLU A 104 -14.05 -7.43 22.09
C GLU A 104 -14.80 -6.39 21.24
N LEU A 105 -14.07 -5.51 20.56
CA LEU A 105 -14.65 -4.49 19.69
C LEU A 105 -15.50 -5.10 18.57
N LEU A 106 -15.02 -6.15 17.93
CA LEU A 106 -15.74 -6.81 16.83
C LEU A 106 -16.94 -7.59 17.34
N THR A 107 -16.84 -8.25 18.49
CA THR A 107 -18.00 -8.94 19.08
C THR A 107 -19.08 -7.95 19.50
N GLU A 108 -18.71 -6.79 20.03
CA GLU A 108 -19.66 -5.73 20.39
C GLU A 108 -20.35 -5.14 19.14
N LEU A 109 -19.58 -4.83 18.08
CA LEU A 109 -20.12 -4.25 16.86
C LEU A 109 -21.00 -5.20 16.05
N THR A 110 -20.70 -6.49 16.05
CA THR A 110 -21.39 -7.46 15.20
C THR A 110 -22.39 -8.34 15.92
N GLY A 111 -22.32 -8.44 17.23
CA GLY A 111 -23.08 -9.41 18.02
C GLY A 111 -22.60 -10.85 17.88
N ALA A 112 -21.50 -11.11 17.15
CA ALA A 112 -20.95 -12.44 16.97
C ALA A 112 -20.25 -12.91 18.27
N SER A 113 -20.28 -14.22 18.54
CA SER A 113 -19.61 -14.78 19.73
C SER A 113 -18.08 -14.84 19.60
N ALA A 114 -17.55 -14.80 18.38
CA ALA A 114 -16.12 -14.76 18.09
C ALA A 114 -15.84 -14.06 16.76
N SER A 115 -14.63 -13.56 16.60
CA SER A 115 -14.20 -12.86 15.41
C SER A 115 -12.75 -13.17 15.06
N LEU A 116 -12.42 -13.11 13.76
CA LEU A 116 -11.08 -13.22 13.23
C LEU A 116 -10.86 -12.14 12.18
N VAL A 117 -9.78 -11.40 12.29
CA VAL A 117 -9.37 -10.39 11.31
C VAL A 117 -8.28 -10.92 10.42
N VAL A 118 -8.45 -10.75 9.13
CA VAL A 118 -7.48 -11.11 8.08
C VAL A 118 -7.16 -9.88 7.23
N ASN A 119 -6.11 -9.95 6.43
CA ASN A 119 -5.59 -8.81 5.69
C ASN A 119 -6.43 -8.36 4.48
N ASN A 120 -7.33 -9.20 3.98
CA ASN A 120 -8.22 -8.87 2.87
C ASN A 120 -9.43 -9.82 2.80
N ASN A 121 -10.42 -9.46 1.96
CA ASN A 121 -11.63 -10.24 1.79
C ASN A 121 -11.38 -11.64 1.20
N ALA A 122 -10.44 -11.80 0.28
CA ALA A 122 -10.12 -13.11 -0.28
C ALA A 122 -9.62 -14.09 0.81
N ALA A 123 -8.80 -13.61 1.73
CA ALA A 123 -8.36 -14.38 2.89
C ALA A 123 -9.53 -14.70 3.84
N ALA A 124 -10.48 -13.78 4.03
CA ALA A 124 -11.68 -14.04 4.83
C ALA A 124 -12.54 -15.17 4.24
N VAL A 125 -12.80 -15.11 2.94
CA VAL A 125 -13.53 -16.15 2.22
C VAL A 125 -12.79 -17.49 2.28
N LEU A 126 -11.47 -17.50 2.07
CA LEU A 126 -10.64 -18.71 2.16
C LEU A 126 -10.75 -19.36 3.53
N VAL A 127 -10.62 -18.57 4.61
CA VAL A 127 -10.72 -19.08 5.99
C VAL A 127 -12.13 -19.64 6.25
N ALA A 128 -13.17 -18.92 5.82
CA ALA A 128 -14.55 -19.39 5.97
C ALA A 128 -14.78 -20.72 5.24
N LEU A 129 -14.36 -20.83 3.99
CA LEU A 129 -14.49 -22.06 3.21
C LEU A 129 -13.65 -23.20 3.79
N ALA A 130 -12.44 -22.93 4.25
CA ALA A 130 -11.60 -23.94 4.90
C ALA A 130 -12.22 -24.46 6.20
N GLY A 131 -12.90 -23.59 6.96
CA GLY A 131 -13.56 -23.98 8.22
C GLY A 131 -14.85 -24.75 8.03
N PHE A 132 -15.69 -24.35 7.05
CA PHE A 132 -17.04 -24.90 6.90
C PHE A 132 -17.19 -25.91 5.76
N ALA A 133 -16.36 -25.83 4.73
CA ALA A 133 -16.54 -26.56 3.49
C ALA A 133 -15.33 -27.41 3.06
N ALA A 134 -14.34 -27.62 3.93
CA ALA A 134 -13.21 -28.47 3.61
C ALA A 134 -13.67 -29.89 3.22
N GLY A 135 -13.32 -30.33 2.01
CA GLY A 135 -13.72 -31.64 1.47
C GLY A 135 -15.21 -31.75 1.10
N ARG A 136 -15.91 -30.62 0.98
CA ARG A 136 -17.35 -30.57 0.60
C ARG A 136 -17.53 -29.73 -0.66
N GLU A 137 -18.66 -29.91 -1.32
CA GLU A 137 -19.08 -29.05 -2.43
C GLU A 137 -19.62 -27.70 -1.90
N VAL A 138 -19.34 -26.64 -2.63
CA VAL A 138 -19.86 -25.28 -2.34
C VAL A 138 -20.66 -24.81 -3.55
N VAL A 139 -21.91 -24.47 -3.31
CA VAL A 139 -22.79 -23.93 -4.36
C VAL A 139 -22.72 -22.42 -4.35
N VAL A 140 -22.38 -21.84 -5.48
CA VAL A 140 -22.26 -20.38 -5.67
C VAL A 140 -23.11 -19.97 -6.87
N SER A 141 -23.92 -18.91 -6.71
CA SER A 141 -24.64 -18.31 -7.81
C SER A 141 -23.68 -17.69 -8.83
N ARG A 142 -23.89 -17.95 -10.12
CA ARG A 142 -23.07 -17.33 -11.18
C ARG A 142 -23.09 -15.78 -11.11
N GLY A 143 -24.23 -15.19 -10.75
CA GLY A 143 -24.37 -13.75 -10.62
C GLY A 143 -23.62 -13.13 -9.43
N GLU A 144 -23.15 -13.96 -8.50
CA GLU A 144 -22.37 -13.53 -7.32
C GLU A 144 -20.85 -13.71 -7.52
N LEU A 145 -20.45 -14.34 -8.63
CA LEU A 145 -19.04 -14.43 -8.98
C LEU A 145 -18.53 -13.07 -9.43
N VAL A 146 -17.42 -12.65 -8.84
CA VAL A 146 -16.78 -11.37 -9.14
C VAL A 146 -15.66 -11.61 -10.13
N GLU A 147 -15.73 -10.98 -11.30
CA GLU A 147 -14.66 -10.93 -12.28
C GLU A 147 -13.76 -9.74 -11.96
N ILE A 148 -12.69 -9.98 -11.20
CA ILE A 148 -11.69 -8.96 -10.84
C ILE A 148 -10.30 -9.49 -11.15
N GLY A 149 -9.59 -8.78 -11.98
CA GLY A 149 -8.23 -9.11 -12.41
C GLY A 149 -8.25 -10.03 -13.62
N GLY A 150 -8.10 -9.46 -14.78
CA GLY A 150 -7.90 -10.19 -16.03
C GLY A 150 -6.50 -10.78 -16.14
#